data_cdd2ecbc64cfe82fbb6b0a7e4a87f849
#
_entry.id   cdd2ecbc64cfe82fbb6b0a7e4a87f849
#
_cell.length_a   1.000
_cell.length_b   1.000
_cell.length_c   1.000
_cell.angle_alpha   90.00
_cell.angle_beta   90.00
_cell.angle_gamma   90.00
#
_symmetry.space_group_name_H-M   'P 1'
#
loop_
_entity.id
_entity.type
_entity.pdbx_description
1 polymer ?
#
loop_
_entity_poly.entity_id
_entity_poly.type
_entity_poly.pdbx_seq_one_letter_code
_entity_poly.pdbx_strand_id
1 'polypeptide(L)'
;MTILIRPASLDDISAILEIENKTNQMPWTEAQFISSMEVGHYSVVLQEENNILGFAIYSPIIPESHLLNIAIHPNHQGRGLGDKLLQKIILQNKTMGVKVISLEVRVSNLPAIALYEKRGFFKDAIRPNYYSGTPKEDALLMSLKI
;
A
#
# COMPACT_ATOMS: atom_id res chain seq x y z
N MET A 1 -20.53 6.82 -10.69
CA MET A 1 -20.23 6.35 -9.32
C MET A 1 -19.04 7.11 -8.79
N THR A 2 -19.16 7.55 -7.55
CA THR A 2 -18.16 8.43 -6.95
C THR A 2 -17.12 7.63 -6.16
N ILE A 3 -15.86 7.83 -6.53
CA ILE A 3 -14.72 7.28 -5.79
C ILE A 3 -14.20 8.35 -4.84
N LEU A 4 -14.08 8.01 -3.58
CA LEU A 4 -13.53 8.89 -2.54
C LEU A 4 -12.32 8.22 -1.90
N ILE A 5 -11.22 8.94 -1.79
CA ILE A 5 -10.06 8.50 -1.02
C ILE A 5 -9.95 9.40 0.20
N ARG A 6 -10.06 8.82 1.37
CA ARG A 6 -10.12 9.54 2.63
C ARG A 6 -9.26 8.87 3.72
N PRO A 7 -8.93 9.60 4.80
CA PRO A 7 -8.28 8.96 5.95
C PRO A 7 -9.13 7.81 6.50
N ALA A 8 -8.45 6.73 6.88
CA ALA A 8 -9.09 5.60 7.54
C ALA A 8 -9.35 5.90 9.00
N SER A 9 -10.39 5.28 9.56
CA SER A 9 -10.68 5.30 10.99
C SER A 9 -10.80 3.87 11.52
N LEU A 10 -10.96 3.73 12.83
CA LEU A 10 -11.15 2.42 13.45
C LEU A 10 -12.40 1.69 12.90
N ASP A 11 -13.41 2.44 12.45
CA ASP A 11 -14.61 1.86 11.84
C ASP A 11 -14.33 1.15 10.53
N ASP A 12 -13.21 1.45 9.87
CA ASP A 12 -12.82 0.85 8.60
C ASP A 12 -12.02 -0.45 8.76
N ILE A 13 -11.60 -0.79 9.97
CA ILE A 13 -10.69 -1.92 10.22
C ILE A 13 -11.26 -3.24 9.71
N SER A 14 -12.55 -3.50 9.92
CA SER A 14 -13.18 -4.75 9.43
C SER A 14 -13.06 -4.89 7.91
N ALA A 15 -13.32 -3.82 7.18
CA ALA A 15 -13.22 -3.83 5.72
C ALA A 15 -11.77 -3.97 5.25
N ILE A 16 -10.84 -3.29 5.92
CA ILE A 16 -9.41 -3.38 5.64
C ILE A 16 -8.91 -4.82 5.85
N LEU A 17 -9.30 -5.46 6.97
CA LEU A 17 -8.94 -6.84 7.26
C LEU A 17 -9.47 -7.82 6.22
N GLU A 18 -10.69 -7.62 5.75
CA GLU A 18 -11.26 -8.45 4.68
C GLU A 18 -10.38 -8.39 3.42
N ILE A 19 -10.01 -7.19 3.01
CA ILE A 19 -9.16 -7.00 1.83
C ILE A 19 -7.77 -7.61 2.07
N GLU A 20 -7.18 -7.33 3.22
CA GLU A 20 -5.85 -7.84 3.57
C GLU A 20 -5.79 -9.37 3.56
N ASN A 21 -6.78 -10.02 4.17
CA ASN A 21 -6.83 -11.49 4.23
C ASN A 21 -7.02 -12.12 2.85
N LYS A 22 -7.61 -11.41 1.91
CA LYS A 22 -7.83 -11.90 0.53
C LYS A 22 -6.67 -11.61 -0.41
N THR A 23 -5.78 -10.69 -0.07
CA THR A 23 -4.74 -10.21 -0.99
C THR A 23 -3.32 -10.47 -0.52
N ASN A 24 -3.10 -10.67 0.76
CA ASN A 24 -1.75 -10.87 1.31
C ASN A 24 -1.57 -12.30 1.79
N GLN A 25 -0.49 -12.96 1.35
CA GLN A 25 -0.16 -14.33 1.76
C GLN A 25 0.14 -14.42 3.26
N MET A 26 0.70 -13.36 3.85
CA MET A 26 1.03 -13.24 5.26
C MET A 26 0.36 -11.98 5.80
N PRO A 27 -0.98 -12.03 6.01
CA PRO A 27 -1.73 -10.82 6.31
C PRO A 27 -1.38 -10.24 7.68
N TRP A 28 -1.44 -8.91 7.76
CA TRP A 28 -1.39 -8.22 9.03
C TRP A 28 -2.62 -8.58 9.86
N THR A 29 -2.45 -8.63 11.17
CA THR A 29 -3.54 -8.83 12.13
C THR A 29 -4.26 -7.50 12.40
N GLU A 30 -5.44 -7.59 13.01
CA GLU A 30 -6.16 -6.42 13.49
C GLU A 30 -5.29 -5.58 14.44
N ALA A 31 -4.61 -6.23 15.36
CA ALA A 31 -3.72 -5.54 16.31
C ALA A 31 -2.59 -4.78 15.61
N GLN A 32 -2.06 -5.33 14.53
CA GLN A 32 -1.02 -4.65 13.75
C GLN A 32 -1.56 -3.41 13.04
N PHE A 33 -2.77 -3.46 12.48
CA PHE A 33 -3.40 -2.28 11.87
C PHE A 33 -3.69 -1.19 12.90
N ILE A 34 -4.22 -1.56 14.07
CA ILE A 34 -4.50 -0.61 15.16
C ILE A 34 -3.21 0.02 15.65
N SER A 35 -2.18 -0.79 15.88
CA SER A 35 -0.86 -0.31 16.30
C SER A 35 -0.26 0.68 15.29
N SER A 36 -0.40 0.38 14.00
CA SER A 36 0.05 1.27 12.92
C SER A 36 -0.62 2.64 13.00
N MET A 37 -1.93 2.66 13.23
CA MET A 37 -2.66 3.92 13.40
C MET A 37 -2.21 4.69 14.64
N GLU A 38 -1.98 3.98 15.75
CA GLU A 38 -1.57 4.58 17.02
C GLU A 38 -0.18 5.22 16.96
N VAL A 39 0.76 4.62 16.23
CA VAL A 39 2.11 5.19 16.06
C VAL A 39 2.17 6.32 15.05
N GLY A 40 1.03 6.66 14.43
CA GLY A 40 0.93 7.82 13.55
C GLY A 40 1.27 7.55 12.09
N HIS A 41 1.23 6.30 11.64
CA HIS A 41 1.27 6.01 10.22
C HIS A 41 0.01 6.58 9.55
N TYR A 42 0.14 6.98 8.29
CA TYR A 42 -1.00 7.46 7.51
C TYR A 42 -1.71 6.28 6.89
N SER A 43 -3.00 6.15 7.17
CA SER A 43 -3.85 5.11 6.61
C SER A 43 -4.97 5.77 5.82
N VAL A 44 -5.17 5.35 4.59
CA VAL A 44 -6.23 5.85 3.72
C VAL A 44 -7.05 4.69 3.17
N VAL A 45 -8.32 4.95 2.91
CA VAL A 45 -9.22 4.01 2.25
C VAL A 45 -9.75 4.60 0.96
N LEU A 46 -9.98 3.73 -0.02
CA LEU A 46 -10.67 4.07 -1.26
C LEU A 46 -12.08 3.51 -1.17
N GLN A 47 -13.05 4.40 -1.29
CA GLN A 47 -14.46 4.10 -1.07
C GLN A 47 -15.25 4.41 -2.34
N GLU A 48 -16.16 3.51 -2.69
CA GLU A 48 -17.16 3.74 -3.73
C GLU A 48 -18.52 3.54 -3.07
N GLU A 49 -19.38 4.58 -3.08
CA GLU A 49 -20.62 4.61 -2.31
C GLU A 49 -20.27 4.37 -0.82
N ASN A 50 -20.89 3.36 -0.21
CA ASN A 50 -20.63 3.01 1.19
C ASN A 50 -19.67 1.83 1.34
N ASN A 51 -19.00 1.43 0.25
CA ASN A 51 -18.14 0.24 0.23
C ASN A 51 -16.66 0.62 0.17
N ILE A 52 -15.88 0.04 1.06
CA ILE A 52 -14.42 0.16 1.04
C ILE A 52 -13.87 -0.87 0.04
N LEU A 53 -13.22 -0.39 -1.01
CA LEU A 53 -12.68 -1.23 -2.07
C LEU A 53 -11.17 -1.40 -2.00
N GLY A 54 -10.49 -0.54 -1.25
CA GLY A 54 -9.05 -0.60 -1.14
C GLY A 54 -8.53 0.23 0.02
N PHE A 55 -7.26 0.06 0.33
CA PHE A 55 -6.59 0.83 1.38
C PHE A 55 -5.10 0.94 1.10
N ALA A 56 -4.46 1.88 1.79
CA ALA A 56 -3.02 1.98 1.80
C ALA A 56 -2.54 2.55 3.13
N ILE A 57 -1.32 2.17 3.51
CA ILE A 57 -0.65 2.64 4.71
C ILE A 57 0.76 3.06 4.34
N TYR A 58 1.15 4.27 4.77
CA TYR A 58 2.50 4.74 4.56
C TYR A 58 3.00 5.51 5.79
N SER A 59 4.33 5.55 5.94
CA SER A 59 5.01 6.15 7.10
C SER A 59 5.96 7.23 6.61
N PRO A 60 5.54 8.52 6.61
CA PRO A 60 6.44 9.60 6.23
C PRO A 60 7.33 10.00 7.40
N ILE A 61 8.63 10.07 7.14
CA ILE A 61 9.65 10.65 8.01
C ILE A 61 10.46 11.56 7.10
N ILE A 62 10.00 12.81 6.97
CA ILE A 62 10.51 13.78 6.00
C ILE A 62 12.05 13.85 6.04
N PRO A 63 12.75 13.74 4.89
CA PRO A 63 12.29 13.82 3.50
C PRO A 63 11.90 12.49 2.85
N GLU A 64 11.80 11.43 3.61
CA GLU A 64 11.49 10.08 3.10
C GLU A 64 10.09 9.64 3.52
N SER A 65 9.53 8.66 2.80
CA SER A 65 8.30 7.97 3.17
C SER A 65 8.41 6.52 2.76
N HIS A 66 7.81 5.64 3.56
CA HIS A 66 7.79 4.21 3.27
C HIS A 66 6.35 3.77 3.03
N LEU A 67 6.07 3.25 1.84
CA LEU A 67 4.77 2.63 1.55
C LEU A 67 4.77 1.23 2.17
N LEU A 68 3.98 1.05 3.22
CA LEU A 68 3.98 -0.17 4.01
C LEU A 68 3.02 -1.23 3.46
N ASN A 69 1.87 -0.80 2.95
CA ASN A 69 0.85 -1.71 2.43
C ASN A 69 -0.09 -0.96 1.49
N ILE A 70 -0.51 -1.62 0.42
CA ILE A 70 -1.53 -1.11 -0.51
C ILE A 70 -2.23 -2.32 -1.12
N ALA A 71 -3.56 -2.29 -1.14
CA ALA A 71 -4.34 -3.39 -1.70
C ALA A 71 -5.70 -2.93 -2.18
N ILE A 72 -6.20 -3.61 -3.21
CA ILE A 72 -7.57 -3.44 -3.74
C ILE A 72 -8.28 -4.79 -3.60
N HIS A 73 -9.54 -4.74 -3.15
CA HIS A 73 -10.38 -5.93 -3.02
C HIS A 73 -10.39 -6.72 -4.34
N PRO A 74 -10.21 -8.05 -4.30
CA PRO A 74 -10.09 -8.87 -5.52
C PRO A 74 -11.24 -8.67 -6.52
N ASN A 75 -12.47 -8.46 -6.04
CA ASN A 75 -13.63 -8.26 -6.90
C ASN A 75 -13.62 -6.92 -7.64
N HIS A 76 -12.72 -6.02 -7.29
CA HIS A 76 -12.64 -4.67 -7.86
C HIS A 76 -11.29 -4.37 -8.51
N GLN A 77 -10.43 -5.36 -8.64
CA GLN A 77 -9.16 -5.24 -9.36
C GLN A 77 -9.44 -5.13 -10.87
N GLY A 78 -8.48 -4.59 -11.61
CA GLY A 78 -8.62 -4.42 -13.06
C GLY A 78 -9.42 -3.18 -13.46
N ARG A 79 -9.75 -2.30 -12.52
CA ARG A 79 -10.50 -1.06 -12.78
C ARG A 79 -9.62 0.19 -12.67
N GLY A 80 -8.32 0.04 -12.49
CA GLY A 80 -7.40 1.17 -12.29
C GLY A 80 -7.46 1.80 -10.91
N LEU A 81 -8.09 1.14 -9.91
CA LEU A 81 -8.25 1.70 -8.56
C LEU A 81 -6.92 1.73 -7.80
N GLY A 82 -6.09 0.71 -7.97
CA GLY A 82 -4.75 0.69 -7.37
C GLY A 82 -3.90 1.85 -7.85
N ASP A 83 -3.99 2.15 -9.13
CA ASP A 83 -3.29 3.28 -9.73
C ASP A 83 -3.79 4.62 -9.18
N LYS A 84 -5.11 4.78 -9.05
CA LYS A 84 -5.70 5.99 -8.43
C LYS A 84 -5.23 6.18 -7.00
N LEU A 85 -5.22 5.10 -6.24
CA LEU A 85 -4.79 5.13 -4.85
C LEU A 85 -3.31 5.49 -4.74
N LEU A 86 -2.46 4.87 -5.57
CA LEU A 86 -1.03 5.16 -5.59
C LEU A 86 -0.75 6.61 -5.99
N GLN A 87 -1.44 7.14 -7.00
CA GLN A 87 -1.31 8.54 -7.40
C GLN A 87 -1.65 9.49 -6.25
N LYS A 88 -2.71 9.18 -5.50
CA LYS A 88 -3.12 10.00 -4.36
C LYS A 88 -2.05 9.99 -3.26
N ILE A 89 -1.47 8.84 -2.97
CA ILE A 89 -0.41 8.70 -1.98
C ILE A 89 0.82 9.50 -2.40
N ILE A 90 1.21 9.41 -3.66
CA ILE A 90 2.35 10.17 -4.20
C ILE A 90 2.10 11.67 -4.01
N LEU A 91 0.91 12.13 -4.36
CA LEU A 91 0.55 13.54 -4.21
C LEU A 91 0.56 13.99 -2.75
N GLN A 92 -0.02 13.21 -1.85
CA GLN A 92 -0.03 13.52 -0.42
C GLN A 92 1.39 13.61 0.14
N ASN A 93 2.26 12.67 -0.21
CA ASN A 93 3.65 12.69 0.21
C ASN A 93 4.39 13.92 -0.33
N LYS A 94 4.20 14.23 -1.59
CA LYS A 94 4.80 15.41 -2.21
C LYS A 94 4.38 16.70 -1.51
N THR A 95 3.11 16.81 -1.17
CA THR A 95 2.55 17.97 -0.45
C THR A 95 3.16 18.12 0.95
N MET A 96 3.50 17.01 1.61
CA MET A 96 4.14 17.03 2.93
C MET A 96 5.64 17.36 2.90
N GLY A 97 6.25 17.43 1.72
CA GLY A 97 7.69 17.66 1.60
C GLY A 97 8.54 16.41 1.47
N VAL A 98 7.93 15.27 1.25
CA VAL A 98 8.65 14.01 0.97
C VAL A 98 9.35 14.13 -0.37
N LYS A 99 10.58 13.63 -0.44
CA LYS A 99 11.42 13.64 -1.66
C LYS A 99 11.62 12.25 -2.23
N VAL A 100 11.49 11.21 -1.41
CA VAL A 100 11.67 9.81 -1.82
C VAL A 100 10.62 8.95 -1.13
N ILE A 101 9.91 8.13 -1.92
CA ILE A 101 9.03 7.08 -1.42
C ILE A 101 9.69 5.74 -1.72
N SER A 102 9.83 4.89 -0.71
CA SER A 102 10.38 3.54 -0.86
C SER A 102 9.35 2.49 -0.52
N LEU A 103 9.54 1.29 -1.07
CA LEU A 103 8.67 0.13 -0.78
C LEU A 103 9.43 -1.17 -0.97
N GLU A 104 8.90 -2.24 -0.39
CA GLU A 104 9.26 -3.61 -0.69
C GLU A 104 8.06 -4.31 -1.34
N VAL A 105 8.34 -5.15 -2.33
CA VAL A 105 7.32 -5.94 -3.02
C VAL A 105 7.87 -7.34 -3.30
N ARG A 106 7.02 -8.38 -3.18
CA ARG A 106 7.44 -9.74 -3.54
C ARG A 106 7.90 -9.78 -5.00
N VAL A 107 9.00 -10.45 -5.27
CA VAL A 107 9.53 -10.56 -6.64
C VAL A 107 8.53 -11.23 -7.57
N SER A 108 7.64 -12.07 -7.06
CA SER A 108 6.58 -12.73 -7.82
C SER A 108 5.36 -11.86 -8.11
N ASN A 109 5.23 -10.71 -7.44
CA ASN A 109 4.05 -9.84 -7.61
C ASN A 109 4.21 -8.93 -8.83
N LEU A 110 4.15 -9.54 -10.02
CA LEU A 110 4.38 -8.83 -11.27
C LEU A 110 3.38 -7.70 -11.53
N PRO A 111 2.07 -7.85 -11.23
CA PRO A 111 1.14 -6.75 -11.42
C PRO A 111 1.47 -5.51 -10.57
N ALA A 112 1.86 -5.70 -9.32
CA ALA A 112 2.24 -4.60 -8.44
C ALA A 112 3.53 -3.93 -8.93
N ILE A 113 4.54 -4.70 -9.30
CA ILE A 113 5.79 -4.17 -9.84
C ILE A 113 5.52 -3.33 -11.09
N ALA A 114 4.68 -3.82 -11.99
CA ALA A 114 4.31 -3.09 -13.21
C ALA A 114 3.62 -1.77 -12.88
N LEU A 115 2.73 -1.76 -11.89
CA LEU A 115 2.06 -0.55 -11.44
C LEU A 115 3.06 0.48 -10.89
N TYR A 116 3.98 0.04 -10.05
CA TYR A 116 4.99 0.93 -9.47
C TYR A 116 5.90 1.49 -10.56
N GLU A 117 6.36 0.65 -11.49
CA GLU A 117 7.20 1.09 -12.61
C GLU A 117 6.48 2.11 -13.49
N LYS A 118 5.20 1.89 -13.74
CA LYS A 118 4.37 2.84 -14.50
C LYS A 118 4.34 4.22 -13.85
N ARG A 119 4.41 4.31 -12.54
CA ARG A 119 4.40 5.58 -11.78
C ARG A 119 5.79 6.15 -11.54
N GLY A 120 6.82 5.54 -12.11
CA GLY A 120 8.17 6.06 -12.05
C GLY A 120 9.06 5.46 -10.97
N PHE A 121 8.56 4.47 -10.23
CA PHE A 121 9.42 3.73 -9.30
C PHE A 121 10.43 2.92 -10.09
N PHE A 122 11.65 2.83 -9.58
CA PHE A 122 12.69 1.99 -10.16
C PHE A 122 13.19 0.98 -9.14
N LYS A 123 13.80 -0.08 -9.66
CA LYS A 123 14.35 -1.17 -8.87
C LYS A 123 15.68 -0.75 -8.26
N ASP A 124 15.81 -0.85 -6.95
CA ASP A 124 17.04 -0.50 -6.24
C ASP A 124 17.89 -1.73 -5.93
N ALA A 125 17.28 -2.77 -5.37
CA ALA A 125 17.97 -3.96 -4.89
C ALA A 125 17.00 -5.11 -4.67
N ILE A 126 17.56 -6.31 -4.45
CA ILE A 126 16.80 -7.49 -4.00
C ILE A 126 17.26 -7.82 -2.59
N ARG A 127 16.30 -8.02 -1.68
CA ARG A 127 16.56 -8.48 -0.32
C ARG A 127 16.17 -9.94 -0.22
N PRO A 128 17.14 -10.87 -0.15
CA PRO A 128 16.86 -12.31 -0.14
C PRO A 128 16.07 -12.73 1.11
N ASN A 129 15.15 -13.66 0.92
CA ASN A 129 14.40 -14.32 2.00
C ASN A 129 13.72 -13.34 2.95
N TYR A 130 13.25 -12.20 2.42
CA TYR A 130 12.61 -11.15 3.21
C TYR A 130 11.24 -11.58 3.74
N TYR A 131 10.43 -12.25 2.89
CA TYR A 131 9.09 -12.69 3.24
C TYR A 131 9.12 -14.09 3.81
N SER A 132 8.45 -14.29 4.96
CA SER A 132 8.26 -15.61 5.56
C SER A 132 7.38 -16.49 4.68
N GLY A 133 7.51 -17.79 4.86
CA GLY A 133 6.69 -18.77 4.14
C GLY A 133 7.50 -20.00 3.75
N THR A 134 6.83 -20.92 3.04
CA THR A 134 7.45 -22.14 2.54
C THR A 134 7.12 -22.27 1.05
N PRO A 135 8.07 -21.94 0.17
CA PRO A 135 9.41 -21.37 0.43
C PRO A 135 9.36 -19.89 0.85
N LYS A 136 10.45 -19.41 1.46
CA LYS A 136 10.64 -17.97 1.67
C LYS A 136 10.77 -17.27 0.33
N GLU A 137 10.40 -15.99 0.27
CA GLU A 137 10.45 -15.23 -0.96
C GLU A 137 11.28 -13.96 -0.79
N ASP A 138 11.97 -13.56 -1.86
CA ASP A 138 12.76 -12.34 -1.91
C ASP A 138 11.86 -11.11 -2.06
N ALA A 139 12.32 -9.98 -1.53
CA ALA A 139 11.72 -8.68 -1.77
C ALA A 139 12.50 -7.92 -2.83
N LEU A 140 11.76 -7.30 -3.75
CA LEU A 140 12.30 -6.26 -4.62
C LEU A 140 12.13 -4.93 -3.90
N LEU A 141 13.22 -4.20 -3.70
CA LEU A 141 13.20 -2.86 -3.13
C LEU A 141 13.08 -1.85 -4.28
N MET A 142 12.09 -0.97 -4.16
CA MET A 142 11.84 0.04 -5.18
C MET A 142 11.71 1.42 -4.54
N SER A 143 12.03 2.46 -5.29
CA SER A 143 11.85 3.83 -4.83
C SER A 143 11.47 4.79 -5.95
N LEU A 144 10.82 5.88 -5.55
CA LEU A 144 10.41 6.98 -6.42
C LEU A 144 10.93 8.29 -5.83
N LYS A 145 11.64 9.06 -6.66
CA LYS A 145 12.02 10.43 -6.32
C LYS A 145 10.92 11.39 -6.79
N ILE A 146 10.49 12.26 -5.91
CA ILE A 146 9.39 13.21 -6.18
C ILE A 146 9.76 14.66 -5.87
#